data_fd0bce79906ebca1b83bc9406f24751d
#
_entry.id   fd0bce79906ebca1b83bc9406f24751d
#
_cell.length_a   1.000
_cell.length_b   1.000
_cell.length_c   1.000
_cell.angle_alpha   90.00
_cell.angle_beta   90.00
_cell.angle_gamma   90.00
#
_symmetry.space_group_name_H-M   'P 1'
#
loop_
_entity.id
_entity.type
_entity.pdbx_description
1 polymer ?
#
loop_
_entity_poly.entity_id
_entity_poly.type
_entity_poly.pdbx_seq_one_letter_code
_entity_poly.pdbx_strand_id
1 'polypeptide(L)'
;MSPYPNAEQIVSGTLAYALGCGKAVVSTPYAYAKEMLADGRGRLVPFKDSKAIAQQVIDLFDNDLERHAMRKRAYACGRNMIWKEVARQYLGLFNEVKQHRERCPMPVFKAKTLDVSPRELPQPKLDHLIRMTDDVGILQHANFIVPNRYHGYCTDDNARALIAVLMARDLIPNNEATPNLACIYLSFLHHAFDEETGRFRNFMGYDRRWLENVGSEDSHGRAVWGLGEAVALAPSVEIRSAAQALFEKAVAALPGFSSPRAWAFALKGLHTYLSWFRGDSEVRRIRDILTDKIFDKYLETATDDWPWVEDQLAYANGKIAQAMILSGRSMGRSHILQAGLRSLEWLLEIQTDPKGHFVPVGNNGWYPRGGSKARFDQQPIEALNMIEACLEAFESTEDRKWISHAQTCFEWFLGRNDLNLSLYDHRTGGCCDGLQADGPNQNQGAESTLVCLLSILYLHRLRSQILSAEAVGEIKNPEEVVAHGQ
;
A
#
# COMPACT_ATOMS: atom_id res chain seq x y z
N MET A 1 7.03 -43.57 -36.77
CA MET A 1 7.50 -42.41 -37.50
C MET A 1 6.99 -41.13 -36.84
N SER A 2 7.85 -40.11 -36.76
CA SER A 2 7.51 -38.81 -36.13
C SER A 2 8.10 -37.65 -36.95
N PRO A 3 7.75 -37.54 -38.24
CA PRO A 3 8.28 -36.47 -39.10
C PRO A 3 7.52 -35.16 -38.83
N TYR A 4 8.25 -34.08 -38.60
CA TYR A 4 7.75 -32.70 -38.58
C TYR A 4 8.25 -31.93 -39.78
N PRO A 5 7.45 -31.05 -40.38
CA PRO A 5 7.89 -30.29 -41.57
C PRO A 5 8.72 -29.07 -41.25
N ASN A 6 8.77 -28.63 -39.96
CA ASN A 6 9.48 -27.43 -39.51
C ASN A 6 10.78 -27.79 -38.79
N ALA A 7 11.90 -27.20 -39.22
CA ALA A 7 13.22 -27.38 -38.64
C ALA A 7 13.32 -26.77 -37.23
N GLU A 8 12.52 -25.76 -36.93
CA GLU A 8 12.53 -25.03 -35.65
C GLU A 8 11.64 -25.66 -34.59
N GLN A 9 11.09 -26.85 -34.83
CA GLN A 9 10.31 -27.58 -33.84
C GLN A 9 11.16 -27.84 -32.56
N ILE A 10 10.77 -27.27 -31.43
CA ILE A 10 11.56 -27.29 -30.21
C ILE A 10 11.37 -28.60 -29.43
N VAL A 11 10.11 -29.06 -29.27
CA VAL A 11 9.77 -30.24 -28.44
C VAL A 11 8.76 -31.13 -29.18
N SER A 12 8.88 -32.46 -29.00
CA SER A 12 7.91 -33.45 -29.49
C SER A 12 7.56 -34.46 -28.40
N GLY A 13 6.37 -34.39 -27.85
CA GLY A 13 5.85 -35.39 -26.89
C GLY A 13 5.77 -36.79 -27.51
N THR A 14 5.36 -36.89 -28.78
CA THR A 14 5.28 -38.16 -29.53
C THR A 14 6.65 -38.83 -29.65
N LEU A 15 7.71 -38.06 -29.93
CA LEU A 15 9.07 -38.56 -30.00
C LEU A 15 9.57 -39.02 -28.60
N ALA A 16 9.32 -38.23 -27.55
CA ALA A 16 9.71 -38.58 -26.20
C ALA A 16 9.04 -39.87 -25.71
N TYR A 17 7.73 -40.03 -25.96
CA TYR A 17 7.02 -41.27 -25.64
C TYR A 17 7.55 -42.48 -26.45
N ALA A 18 7.83 -42.32 -27.75
CA ALA A 18 8.35 -43.40 -28.54
C ALA A 18 9.72 -43.87 -28.05
N LEU A 19 10.61 -42.94 -27.71
CA LEU A 19 11.90 -43.27 -27.08
C LEU A 19 11.73 -43.92 -25.70
N GLY A 20 10.88 -43.36 -24.86
CA GLY A 20 10.58 -43.89 -23.52
C GLY A 20 10.03 -45.33 -23.53
N CYS A 21 9.28 -45.68 -24.59
CA CYS A 21 8.78 -47.02 -24.84
C CYS A 21 9.77 -47.92 -25.61
N GLY A 22 10.99 -47.48 -25.90
CA GLY A 22 11.99 -48.22 -26.62
C GLY A 22 11.56 -48.61 -28.05
N LYS A 23 10.95 -47.70 -28.80
CA LYS A 23 10.59 -47.90 -30.19
C LYS A 23 11.72 -47.47 -31.11
N ALA A 24 11.88 -48.17 -32.25
CA ALA A 24 12.70 -47.66 -33.35
C ALA A 24 11.99 -46.48 -34.01
N VAL A 25 12.68 -45.34 -34.13
CA VAL A 25 12.08 -44.11 -34.61
C VAL A 25 12.77 -43.62 -35.87
N VAL A 26 11.98 -43.20 -36.86
CA VAL A 26 12.41 -42.44 -38.04
C VAL A 26 11.74 -41.07 -37.97
N SER A 27 12.52 -39.98 -38.10
CA SER A 27 12.06 -38.61 -37.99
C SER A 27 12.77 -37.68 -38.94
N THR A 28 12.28 -36.45 -39.11
CA THR A 28 12.97 -35.36 -39.80
C THR A 28 13.95 -34.67 -38.85
N PRO A 29 15.00 -33.96 -39.34
CA PRO A 29 16.11 -33.46 -38.53
C PRO A 29 15.83 -32.07 -37.90
N TYR A 30 14.68 -31.91 -37.19
CA TYR A 30 14.47 -30.73 -36.35
C TYR A 30 15.31 -30.79 -35.06
N ALA A 31 15.49 -29.67 -34.38
CA ALA A 31 16.45 -29.51 -33.30
C ALA A 31 16.36 -30.64 -32.24
N TYR A 32 15.18 -30.84 -31.70
CA TYR A 32 14.93 -31.86 -30.66
C TYR A 32 15.15 -33.31 -31.20
N ALA A 33 14.78 -33.59 -32.45
CA ALA A 33 15.00 -34.91 -33.02
C ALA A 33 16.49 -35.21 -33.27
N LYS A 34 17.30 -34.22 -33.64
CA LYS A 34 18.76 -34.38 -33.80
C LYS A 34 19.39 -34.81 -32.45
N GLU A 35 18.99 -34.18 -31.37
CA GLU A 35 19.49 -34.50 -30.05
C GLU A 35 19.01 -35.86 -29.55
N MET A 36 17.72 -36.11 -29.61
CA MET A 36 17.10 -37.30 -29.05
C MET A 36 17.41 -38.58 -29.79
N LEU A 37 17.60 -38.51 -31.12
CA LEU A 37 17.89 -39.65 -31.97
C LEU A 37 19.39 -39.86 -32.28
N ALA A 38 20.27 -39.02 -31.68
CA ALA A 38 21.72 -39.20 -31.77
C ALA A 38 22.15 -40.59 -31.29
N ASP A 39 23.41 -40.93 -31.53
CA ASP A 39 24.05 -42.17 -31.05
C ASP A 39 23.32 -43.46 -31.49
N GLY A 40 22.66 -43.43 -32.62
CA GLY A 40 21.95 -44.59 -33.18
C GLY A 40 20.65 -44.93 -32.40
N ARG A 41 20.06 -43.97 -31.68
CA ARG A 41 18.76 -44.13 -30.99
C ARG A 41 17.57 -44.02 -31.97
N GLY A 42 17.79 -43.51 -33.19
CA GLY A 42 16.83 -43.41 -34.26
C GLY A 42 17.49 -43.05 -35.57
N ARG A 43 16.69 -42.84 -36.63
CA ARG A 43 17.16 -42.43 -37.93
C ARG A 43 16.55 -41.10 -38.34
N LEU A 44 17.33 -40.21 -38.94
CA LEU A 44 16.91 -38.94 -39.47
C LEU A 44 16.88 -38.97 -41.00
N VAL A 45 15.82 -38.45 -41.58
CA VAL A 45 15.61 -38.35 -43.02
C VAL A 45 15.37 -36.88 -43.43
N PRO A 46 15.73 -36.48 -44.65
CA PRO A 46 15.50 -35.10 -45.10
C PRO A 46 14.04 -34.66 -44.97
N PHE A 47 13.83 -33.34 -44.81
CA PHE A 47 12.48 -32.78 -44.82
C PHE A 47 11.81 -32.98 -46.19
N LYS A 48 10.52 -33.27 -46.17
CA LYS A 48 9.68 -33.44 -47.39
C LYS A 48 10.14 -34.57 -48.34
N ASP A 49 10.93 -35.53 -47.86
CA ASP A 49 11.40 -36.67 -48.63
C ASP A 49 10.70 -37.97 -48.22
N SER A 50 9.55 -38.24 -48.83
CA SER A 50 8.77 -39.46 -48.58
C SER A 50 9.49 -40.73 -49.01
N LYS A 51 10.37 -40.67 -50.06
CA LYS A 51 11.15 -41.83 -50.52
C LYS A 51 12.22 -42.23 -49.51
N ALA A 52 12.91 -41.24 -48.92
CA ALA A 52 13.88 -41.49 -47.85
C ALA A 52 13.18 -42.11 -46.61
N ILE A 53 11.99 -41.62 -46.25
CA ILE A 53 11.19 -42.21 -45.17
C ILE A 53 10.88 -43.67 -45.45
N ALA A 54 10.37 -43.97 -46.66
CA ALA A 54 10.00 -45.32 -47.06
C ALA A 54 11.20 -46.28 -47.02
N GLN A 55 12.34 -45.83 -47.59
CA GLN A 55 13.57 -46.63 -47.57
C GLN A 55 14.06 -46.95 -46.17
N GLN A 56 14.11 -45.97 -45.28
CA GLN A 56 14.53 -46.18 -43.87
C GLN A 56 13.60 -47.10 -43.12
N VAL A 57 12.32 -47.06 -43.41
CA VAL A 57 11.35 -48.01 -42.81
C VAL A 57 11.57 -49.41 -43.32
N ILE A 58 11.73 -49.62 -44.63
CA ILE A 58 12.02 -50.94 -45.24
C ILE A 58 13.32 -51.51 -44.65
N ASP A 59 14.39 -50.74 -44.65
CA ASP A 59 15.71 -51.17 -44.12
C ASP A 59 15.61 -51.63 -42.65
N LEU A 60 14.77 -50.97 -41.83
CA LEU A 60 14.55 -51.36 -40.45
C LEU A 60 13.67 -52.61 -40.30
N PHE A 61 12.78 -52.89 -41.26
CA PHE A 61 12.02 -54.16 -41.26
C PHE A 61 12.87 -55.33 -41.72
N ASP A 62 13.77 -55.10 -42.70
CA ASP A 62 14.63 -56.13 -43.25
C ASP A 62 15.84 -56.45 -42.33
N ASN A 63 16.22 -55.51 -41.45
CA ASN A 63 17.36 -55.69 -40.54
C ASN A 63 16.91 -55.70 -39.06
N ASP A 64 16.45 -56.86 -38.60
CA ASP A 64 16.00 -57.08 -37.23
C ASP A 64 17.07 -56.77 -36.15
N LEU A 65 18.34 -57.10 -36.47
CA LEU A 65 19.45 -56.90 -35.50
C LEU A 65 19.65 -55.40 -35.24
N GLU A 66 19.70 -54.61 -36.29
CA GLU A 66 19.84 -53.17 -36.14
C GLU A 66 18.61 -52.51 -35.50
N ARG A 67 17.40 -52.90 -35.91
CA ARG A 67 16.16 -52.42 -35.31
C ARG A 67 16.13 -52.72 -33.81
N HIS A 68 16.53 -53.91 -33.38
CA HIS A 68 16.58 -54.25 -31.97
C HIS A 68 17.69 -53.52 -31.21
N ALA A 69 18.86 -53.34 -31.81
CA ALA A 69 19.94 -52.55 -31.22
C ALA A 69 19.52 -51.06 -31.02
N MET A 70 18.87 -50.45 -32.03
CA MET A 70 18.30 -49.11 -31.94
C MET A 70 17.25 -48.99 -30.82
N ARG A 71 16.30 -49.92 -30.77
CA ARG A 71 15.28 -49.98 -29.71
C ARG A 71 15.90 -50.06 -28.30
N LYS A 72 16.96 -50.84 -28.13
CA LYS A 72 17.66 -50.98 -26.86
C LYS A 72 18.36 -49.69 -26.43
N ARG A 73 19.02 -48.99 -27.40
CA ARG A 73 19.62 -47.65 -27.13
C ARG A 73 18.57 -46.61 -26.81
N ALA A 74 17.46 -46.57 -27.54
CA ALA A 74 16.32 -45.67 -27.26
C ALA A 74 15.74 -45.92 -25.87
N TYR A 75 15.51 -47.18 -25.54
CA TYR A 75 14.99 -47.55 -24.22
C TYR A 75 15.90 -47.13 -23.07
N ALA A 76 17.21 -47.39 -23.21
CA ALA A 76 18.20 -46.99 -22.20
C ALA A 76 18.23 -45.48 -21.95
N CYS A 77 18.20 -44.69 -23.03
CA CYS A 77 18.10 -43.26 -22.94
C CYS A 77 16.79 -42.78 -22.28
N GLY A 78 15.67 -43.39 -22.68
CA GLY A 78 14.34 -43.05 -22.11
C GLY A 78 14.19 -43.35 -20.62
N ARG A 79 15.02 -44.22 -20.01
CA ARG A 79 14.97 -44.47 -18.57
C ARG A 79 15.29 -43.22 -17.73
N ASN A 80 16.12 -42.34 -18.22
CA ASN A 80 16.46 -41.08 -17.56
C ASN A 80 15.35 -40.02 -17.66
N MET A 81 14.34 -40.27 -18.51
CA MET A 81 13.25 -39.34 -18.81
C MET A 81 11.93 -39.70 -18.11
N ILE A 82 11.87 -40.80 -17.36
CA ILE A 82 10.67 -41.14 -16.58
C ILE A 82 10.53 -40.24 -15.36
N TRP A 83 9.31 -39.91 -15.01
CA TRP A 83 8.99 -38.96 -13.92
C TRP A 83 9.73 -39.25 -12.62
N LYS A 84 9.89 -40.51 -12.24
CA LYS A 84 10.60 -40.90 -11.03
C LYS A 84 12.07 -40.49 -11.06
N GLU A 85 12.71 -40.58 -12.22
CA GLU A 85 14.12 -40.25 -12.38
C GLU A 85 14.32 -38.75 -12.49
N VAL A 86 13.44 -38.08 -13.24
CA VAL A 86 13.40 -36.62 -13.32
C VAL A 86 13.19 -36.01 -11.93
N ALA A 87 12.25 -36.51 -11.13
CA ALA A 87 12.06 -36.08 -9.76
C ALA A 87 13.30 -36.27 -8.89
N ARG A 88 14.02 -37.42 -9.05
CA ARG A 88 15.27 -37.66 -8.33
C ARG A 88 16.37 -36.64 -8.70
N GLN A 89 16.47 -36.28 -9.99
CA GLN A 89 17.41 -35.27 -10.44
C GLN A 89 17.09 -33.90 -9.85
N TYR A 90 15.80 -33.48 -9.79
CA TYR A 90 15.38 -32.24 -9.12
C TYR A 90 15.70 -32.28 -7.61
N LEU A 91 15.44 -33.38 -6.92
CA LEU A 91 15.81 -33.50 -5.52
C LEU A 91 17.33 -33.43 -5.31
N GLY A 92 18.12 -34.02 -6.22
CA GLY A 92 19.57 -33.87 -6.22
C GLY A 92 20.00 -32.43 -6.33
N LEU A 93 19.48 -31.71 -7.34
CA LEU A 93 19.76 -30.30 -7.54
C LEU A 93 19.35 -29.43 -6.32
N PHE A 94 18.18 -29.67 -5.74
CA PHE A 94 17.74 -28.94 -4.56
C PHE A 94 18.67 -29.18 -3.35
N ASN A 95 19.15 -30.40 -3.18
CA ASN A 95 20.12 -30.72 -2.13
C ASN A 95 21.49 -30.06 -2.40
N GLU A 96 21.95 -30.03 -3.64
CA GLU A 96 23.19 -29.34 -4.01
C GLU A 96 23.07 -27.83 -3.75
N VAL A 97 21.97 -27.21 -4.15
CA VAL A 97 21.69 -25.78 -3.89
C VAL A 97 21.64 -25.50 -2.40
N LYS A 98 20.99 -26.38 -1.61
CA LYS A 98 20.93 -26.26 -0.16
C LYS A 98 22.31 -26.34 0.47
N GLN A 99 23.13 -27.34 0.10
CA GLN A 99 24.50 -27.50 0.59
C GLN A 99 25.41 -26.36 0.17
N HIS A 100 25.27 -25.88 -1.08
CA HIS A 100 26.01 -24.71 -1.54
C HIS A 100 25.66 -23.45 -0.73
N ARG A 101 24.38 -23.29 -0.40
CA ARG A 101 23.89 -22.18 0.43
C ARG A 101 24.39 -22.24 1.87
N GLU A 102 24.53 -23.45 2.42
CA GLU A 102 25.11 -23.69 3.75
C GLU A 102 26.63 -23.39 3.78
N ARG A 103 27.35 -23.69 2.68
CA ARG A 103 28.79 -23.44 2.56
C ARG A 103 29.16 -22.02 2.14
N CYS A 104 28.33 -21.42 1.32
CA CYS A 104 28.46 -20.06 0.83
C CYS A 104 27.14 -19.33 1.14
N PRO A 105 26.92 -18.89 2.39
CA PRO A 105 25.79 -18.08 2.71
C PRO A 105 25.89 -16.79 1.88
N MET A 106 25.17 -16.76 0.75
CA MET A 106 24.93 -15.49 0.10
C MET A 106 24.30 -14.57 1.15
N PRO A 107 24.68 -13.29 1.22
CA PRO A 107 23.92 -12.37 2.00
C PRO A 107 22.50 -12.50 1.46
N VAL A 108 21.68 -13.23 2.20
CA VAL A 108 20.23 -13.17 2.02
C VAL A 108 20.00 -11.68 2.06
N PHE A 109 19.45 -11.11 0.98
CA PHE A 109 18.66 -9.89 1.14
C PHE A 109 17.73 -10.25 2.29
N LYS A 110 18.08 -9.81 3.47
CA LYS A 110 17.20 -9.93 4.62
C LYS A 110 16.03 -9.10 4.20
N ALA A 111 15.00 -9.75 3.63
CA ALA A 111 13.70 -9.16 3.68
C ALA A 111 13.62 -8.71 5.14
N LYS A 112 13.56 -7.40 5.41
CA LYS A 112 13.40 -6.88 6.75
C LYS A 112 12.02 -7.38 7.18
N THR A 113 11.98 -8.62 7.67
CA THR A 113 10.80 -9.14 8.35
C THR A 113 10.80 -8.48 9.71
N LEU A 114 9.64 -8.22 10.26
CA LEU A 114 9.48 -7.66 11.60
C LEU A 114 10.27 -8.43 12.67
N ASP A 115 10.51 -9.75 12.47
CA ASP A 115 11.28 -10.60 13.35
C ASP A 115 12.79 -10.29 13.37
N VAL A 116 13.32 -9.65 12.31
CA VAL A 116 14.77 -9.38 12.17
C VAL A 116 15.13 -7.91 12.46
N SER A 117 14.22 -6.98 12.19
CA SER A 117 14.34 -5.56 12.53
C SER A 117 12.95 -4.96 12.77
N PRO A 118 12.25 -5.39 13.82
CA PRO A 118 10.83 -5.10 14.01
C PRO A 118 10.51 -3.63 14.28
N ARG A 119 11.51 -2.76 14.40
CA ARG A 119 11.33 -1.38 14.88
C ARG A 119 11.95 -0.31 14.01
N GLU A 120 12.53 -0.68 12.87
CA GLU A 120 13.14 0.34 12.01
C GLU A 120 12.10 0.98 11.10
N LEU A 121 11.74 2.22 11.43
CA LEU A 121 10.86 3.05 10.60
C LEU A 121 11.52 3.27 9.23
N PRO A 122 10.87 2.94 8.10
CA PRO A 122 11.42 3.17 6.78
C PRO A 122 11.69 4.66 6.55
N GLN A 123 12.75 4.96 5.79
CA GLN A 123 12.97 6.33 5.32
C GLN A 123 11.87 6.71 4.32
N PRO A 124 11.33 7.93 4.38
CA PRO A 124 10.31 8.36 3.44
C PRO A 124 10.86 8.40 2.01
N LYS A 125 10.06 7.92 1.04
CA LYS A 125 10.40 7.89 -0.40
C LYS A 125 9.27 8.50 -1.21
N LEU A 126 9.62 9.30 -2.21
CA LEU A 126 8.66 9.93 -3.12
C LEU A 126 8.62 9.28 -4.52
N ASP A 127 9.40 8.23 -4.76
CA ASP A 127 9.57 7.66 -6.10
C ASP A 127 8.23 7.23 -6.72
N HIS A 128 7.38 6.55 -5.94
CA HIS A 128 6.08 6.12 -6.46
C HIS A 128 5.10 7.28 -6.58
N LEU A 129 5.09 8.21 -5.62
CA LEU A 129 4.29 9.43 -5.70
C LEU A 129 4.64 10.25 -6.96
N ILE A 130 5.93 10.45 -7.25
CA ILE A 130 6.40 11.12 -8.47
C ILE A 130 5.94 10.36 -9.71
N ARG A 131 6.03 9.02 -9.71
CA ARG A 131 5.56 8.18 -10.83
C ARG A 131 4.07 8.33 -11.09
N MET A 132 3.27 8.47 -10.05
CA MET A 132 1.82 8.63 -10.13
C MET A 132 1.38 10.05 -10.50
N THR A 133 2.28 11.03 -10.50
CA THR A 133 1.98 12.45 -10.71
C THR A 133 2.37 12.88 -12.12
N ASP A 134 1.51 13.66 -12.75
CA ASP A 134 1.80 14.35 -14.02
C ASP A 134 1.62 15.88 -13.89
N ASP A 135 1.43 16.60 -14.99
CA ASP A 135 1.26 18.06 -15.01
C ASP A 135 -0.08 18.56 -14.46
N VAL A 136 -1.04 17.66 -14.23
CA VAL A 136 -2.37 17.98 -13.70
C VAL A 136 -2.44 17.73 -12.19
N GLY A 137 -1.95 16.54 -11.74
CA GLY A 137 -2.06 16.10 -10.37
C GLY A 137 -1.63 14.66 -10.21
N ILE A 138 -1.98 14.05 -9.06
CA ILE A 138 -1.75 12.63 -8.84
C ILE A 138 -2.91 11.80 -9.39
N LEU A 139 -2.59 10.75 -10.19
CA LEU A 139 -3.55 9.78 -10.72
C LEU A 139 -4.08 8.89 -9.60
N GLN A 140 -5.40 8.63 -9.57
CA GLN A 140 -6.05 7.89 -8.48
C GLN A 140 -5.55 6.45 -8.33
N HIS A 141 -5.40 5.72 -9.44
CA HIS A 141 -5.18 4.28 -9.43
C HIS A 141 -3.94 3.87 -10.21
N ALA A 142 -3.41 2.70 -9.85
CA ALA A 142 -2.37 2.01 -10.59
C ALA A 142 -2.79 0.58 -10.91
N ASN A 143 -2.23 0.01 -11.97
CA ASN A 143 -2.20 -1.43 -12.21
C ASN A 143 -0.84 -1.93 -11.70
N PHE A 144 -0.80 -2.56 -10.57
CA PHE A 144 0.43 -2.78 -9.79
C PHE A 144 1.12 -1.43 -9.52
N ILE A 145 2.29 -1.19 -10.09
CA ILE A 145 3.07 0.06 -9.96
C ILE A 145 2.91 1.01 -11.16
N VAL A 146 2.10 0.65 -12.15
CA VAL A 146 1.93 1.44 -13.39
C VAL A 146 0.70 2.31 -13.27
N PRO A 147 0.82 3.65 -13.39
CA PRO A 147 -0.32 4.58 -13.28
C PRO A 147 -1.44 4.22 -14.26
N ASN A 148 -2.66 4.11 -13.75
CA ASN A 148 -3.84 3.80 -14.54
C ASN A 148 -4.60 5.09 -14.89
N ARG A 149 -4.41 5.55 -16.11
CA ARG A 149 -5.00 6.80 -16.59
C ARG A 149 -6.52 6.74 -16.79
N TYR A 150 -7.11 5.56 -16.79
CA TYR A 150 -8.56 5.41 -17.01
C TYR A 150 -9.41 6.14 -15.98
N HIS A 151 -8.95 6.18 -14.72
CA HIS A 151 -9.72 6.76 -13.61
C HIS A 151 -9.45 8.25 -13.39
N GLY A 152 -8.38 8.82 -14.00
CA GLY A 152 -8.05 10.24 -13.85
C GLY A 152 -7.60 10.61 -12.43
N TYR A 153 -8.12 11.72 -11.90
CA TYR A 153 -7.66 12.38 -10.69
C TYR A 153 -8.81 12.62 -9.71
N CYS A 154 -8.48 12.78 -8.42
CA CYS A 154 -9.45 13.26 -7.44
C CYS A 154 -8.86 14.31 -6.49
N THR A 155 -9.75 15.12 -5.95
CA THR A 155 -9.41 16.19 -4.99
C THR A 155 -8.86 15.64 -3.69
N ASP A 156 -9.39 14.52 -3.22
CA ASP A 156 -8.95 13.82 -2.00
C ASP A 156 -7.46 13.51 -2.02
N ASP A 157 -7.00 12.89 -3.12
CA ASP A 157 -5.61 12.45 -3.25
C ASP A 157 -4.67 13.63 -3.47
N ASN A 158 -5.09 14.64 -4.25
CA ASN A 158 -4.28 15.85 -4.45
C ASN A 158 -4.13 16.65 -3.15
N ALA A 159 -5.16 16.68 -2.28
CA ALA A 159 -5.07 17.30 -0.97
C ALA A 159 -4.08 16.58 -0.05
N ARG A 160 -4.14 15.23 0.02
CA ARG A 160 -3.17 14.42 0.78
C ARG A 160 -1.76 14.52 0.20
N ALA A 161 -1.62 14.53 -1.13
CA ALA A 161 -0.34 14.68 -1.80
C ALA A 161 0.32 16.03 -1.48
N LEU A 162 -0.45 17.12 -1.42
CA LEU A 162 0.03 18.42 -0.99
C LEU A 162 0.60 18.37 0.43
N ILE A 163 -0.13 17.78 1.38
CA ILE A 163 0.36 17.59 2.75
C ILE A 163 1.66 16.79 2.77
N ALA A 164 1.67 15.64 2.08
CA ALA A 164 2.80 14.73 2.08
C ALA A 164 4.09 15.38 1.57
N VAL A 165 4.03 16.11 0.45
CA VAL A 165 5.23 16.76 -0.10
C VAL A 165 5.71 17.92 0.76
N LEU A 166 4.81 18.69 1.38
CA LEU A 166 5.18 19.77 2.29
C LEU A 166 5.84 19.24 3.57
N MET A 167 5.35 18.12 4.12
CA MET A 167 5.99 17.45 5.26
C MET A 167 7.32 16.80 4.90
N ALA A 168 7.42 16.21 3.71
CA ALA A 168 8.62 15.52 3.25
C ALA A 168 9.81 16.44 3.03
N ARG A 169 9.59 17.72 2.76
CA ARG A 169 10.63 18.74 2.52
C ARG A 169 11.72 18.73 3.59
N ASP A 170 11.31 18.69 4.85
CA ASP A 170 12.24 18.81 5.99
C ASP A 170 12.91 17.46 6.32
N LEU A 171 12.35 16.34 5.83
CA LEU A 171 12.83 14.99 6.12
C LEU A 171 13.62 14.36 4.97
N ILE A 172 13.48 14.87 3.75
CA ILE A 172 14.23 14.41 2.58
C ILE A 172 15.07 15.57 2.05
N PRO A 173 16.32 15.70 2.52
CA PRO A 173 17.20 16.79 2.10
C PRO A 173 17.49 16.70 0.59
N ASN A 174 17.62 17.87 -0.05
CA ASN A 174 17.94 18.02 -1.48
C ASN A 174 16.90 17.45 -2.46
N ASN A 175 15.64 17.35 -2.07
CA ASN A 175 14.60 16.93 -3.00
C ASN A 175 14.08 18.13 -3.83
N GLU A 176 14.67 18.34 -5.00
CA GLU A 176 14.31 19.42 -5.94
C GLU A 176 12.89 19.30 -6.50
N ALA A 177 12.28 18.11 -6.44
CA ALA A 177 10.93 17.87 -6.95
C ALA A 177 9.84 18.45 -6.03
N THR A 178 10.08 18.56 -4.73
CA THR A 178 9.07 18.95 -3.73
C THR A 178 8.36 20.29 -4.01
N PRO A 179 9.06 21.38 -4.35
CA PRO A 179 8.39 22.65 -4.62
C PRO A 179 7.47 22.60 -5.85
N ASN A 180 7.90 21.91 -6.91
CA ASN A 180 7.10 21.74 -8.11
C ASN A 180 5.85 20.89 -7.86
N LEU A 181 5.98 19.80 -7.14
CA LEU A 181 4.86 18.94 -6.76
C LEU A 181 3.82 19.68 -5.92
N ALA A 182 4.27 20.50 -4.95
CA ALA A 182 3.36 21.33 -4.15
C ALA A 182 2.56 22.31 -5.02
N CYS A 183 3.21 22.93 -6.02
CA CYS A 183 2.52 23.81 -6.97
C CYS A 183 1.50 23.05 -7.82
N ILE A 184 1.83 21.84 -8.30
CA ILE A 184 0.89 21.01 -9.10
C ILE A 184 -0.36 20.71 -8.27
N TYR A 185 -0.21 20.19 -7.05
CA TYR A 185 -1.36 19.81 -6.22
C TYR A 185 -2.18 21.01 -5.77
N LEU A 186 -1.56 22.13 -5.41
CA LEU A 186 -2.27 23.35 -5.06
C LEU A 186 -3.01 23.93 -6.27
N SER A 187 -2.43 23.87 -7.46
CA SER A 187 -3.08 24.26 -8.71
C SER A 187 -4.29 23.38 -9.02
N PHE A 188 -4.18 22.06 -8.78
CA PHE A 188 -5.31 21.17 -8.92
C PHE A 188 -6.45 21.54 -7.97
N LEU A 189 -6.17 21.77 -6.68
CA LEU A 189 -7.17 22.17 -5.71
C LEU A 189 -7.83 23.50 -6.10
N HIS A 190 -7.05 24.45 -6.62
CA HIS A 190 -7.59 25.71 -7.10
C HIS A 190 -8.55 25.52 -8.27
N HIS A 191 -8.21 24.63 -9.22
CA HIS A 191 -9.08 24.30 -10.35
C HIS A 191 -10.30 23.46 -9.95
N ALA A 192 -10.19 22.66 -8.89
CA ALA A 192 -11.31 21.87 -8.36
C ALA A 192 -12.38 22.71 -7.67
N PHE A 193 -12.00 23.89 -7.15
CA PHE A 193 -12.94 24.77 -6.45
C PHE A 193 -13.86 25.47 -7.43
N ASP A 194 -15.15 25.38 -7.17
CA ASP A 194 -16.19 26.05 -7.93
C ASP A 194 -16.69 27.27 -7.16
N GLU A 195 -16.43 28.46 -7.69
CA GLU A 195 -16.79 29.76 -7.10
C GLU A 195 -18.31 29.93 -6.98
N GLU A 196 -19.11 29.34 -7.88
CA GLU A 196 -20.58 29.49 -7.87
C GLU A 196 -21.22 28.71 -6.72
N THR A 197 -20.73 27.51 -6.47
CA THR A 197 -21.24 26.63 -5.42
C THR A 197 -20.52 26.78 -4.09
N GLY A 198 -19.32 27.39 -4.07
CA GLY A 198 -18.42 27.43 -2.92
C GLY A 198 -17.89 26.06 -2.51
N ARG A 199 -17.90 25.06 -3.42
CA ARG A 199 -17.57 23.67 -3.14
C ARG A 199 -16.47 23.16 -4.07
N PHE A 200 -15.71 22.17 -3.59
CA PHE A 200 -14.82 21.42 -4.47
C PHE A 200 -15.59 20.37 -5.26
N ARG A 201 -15.23 20.20 -6.53
CA ARG A 201 -15.50 18.99 -7.31
C ARG A 201 -14.50 17.92 -6.88
N ASN A 202 -14.86 16.64 -6.94
CA ASN A 202 -13.93 15.59 -6.53
C ASN A 202 -13.23 14.92 -7.72
N PHE A 203 -13.98 14.42 -8.70
CA PHE A 203 -13.44 13.56 -9.74
C PHE A 203 -13.24 14.29 -11.07
N MET A 204 -12.01 14.19 -11.60
CA MET A 204 -11.65 14.66 -12.93
C MET A 204 -11.18 13.48 -13.79
N GLY A 205 -11.75 13.33 -14.99
CA GLY A 205 -11.28 12.37 -15.99
C GLY A 205 -9.88 12.70 -16.49
N TYR A 206 -9.20 11.72 -17.09
CA TYR A 206 -7.88 11.94 -17.70
C TYR A 206 -7.93 12.92 -18.89
N ASP A 207 -9.11 13.10 -19.48
CA ASP A 207 -9.39 14.14 -20.49
C ASP A 207 -9.55 15.56 -19.92
N ARG A 208 -9.28 15.72 -18.61
CA ARG A 208 -9.34 16.97 -17.84
C ARG A 208 -10.75 17.57 -17.71
N ARG A 209 -11.80 16.75 -17.84
CA ARG A 209 -13.17 17.13 -17.59
C ARG A 209 -13.62 16.70 -16.21
N TRP A 210 -14.34 17.58 -15.53
CA TRP A 210 -14.98 17.22 -14.26
C TRP A 210 -16.11 16.23 -14.52
N LEU A 211 -16.20 15.18 -13.70
CA LEU A 211 -17.21 14.14 -13.81
C LEU A 211 -18.46 14.46 -12.99
N GLU A 212 -18.40 15.52 -12.19
CA GLU A 212 -19.47 15.99 -11.33
C GLU A 212 -19.40 17.52 -11.16
N ASN A 213 -20.54 18.14 -10.83
CA ASN A 213 -20.60 19.58 -10.59
C ASN A 213 -20.22 19.93 -9.14
N VAL A 214 -20.53 19.07 -8.18
CA VAL A 214 -20.24 19.24 -6.75
C VAL A 214 -19.76 17.90 -6.19
N GLY A 215 -18.60 17.91 -5.57
CA GLY A 215 -18.03 16.74 -4.90
C GLY A 215 -18.68 16.47 -3.54
N SER A 216 -18.28 15.36 -2.92
CA SER A 216 -18.75 14.98 -1.59
C SER A 216 -18.35 15.99 -0.50
N GLU A 217 -19.05 15.97 0.63
CA GLU A 217 -18.62 16.74 1.82
C GLU A 217 -17.26 16.28 2.32
N ASP A 218 -16.97 14.99 2.22
CA ASP A 218 -15.70 14.39 2.63
C ASP A 218 -14.52 14.91 1.80
N SER A 219 -14.66 14.98 0.47
CA SER A 219 -13.62 15.52 -0.40
C SER A 219 -13.35 16.98 -0.09
N HIS A 220 -14.39 17.74 0.17
CA HIS A 220 -14.28 19.14 0.57
C HIS A 220 -13.57 19.28 1.92
N GLY A 221 -13.94 18.47 2.92
CA GLY A 221 -13.27 18.44 4.23
C GLY A 221 -11.78 18.11 4.14
N ARG A 222 -11.41 17.15 3.27
CA ARG A 222 -10.00 16.81 3.01
C ARG A 222 -9.25 17.93 2.28
N ALA A 223 -9.90 18.62 1.33
CA ALA A 223 -9.31 19.79 0.68
C ALA A 223 -9.02 20.90 1.69
N VAL A 224 -9.95 21.18 2.60
CA VAL A 224 -9.74 22.15 3.70
C VAL A 224 -8.61 21.71 4.63
N TRP A 225 -8.50 20.42 4.95
CA TRP A 225 -7.35 19.89 5.70
C TRP A 225 -6.04 20.14 4.94
N GLY A 226 -5.96 19.77 3.66
CA GLY A 226 -4.77 19.99 2.83
C GLY A 226 -4.35 21.45 2.74
N LEU A 227 -5.32 22.35 2.57
CA LEU A 227 -5.06 23.80 2.50
C LEU A 227 -4.63 24.38 3.87
N GLY A 228 -5.23 23.95 4.98
CA GLY A 228 -4.82 24.35 6.32
C GLY A 228 -3.38 23.93 6.66
N GLU A 229 -3.00 22.69 6.30
CA GLU A 229 -1.62 22.23 6.43
C GLU A 229 -0.68 23.01 5.48
N ALA A 230 -1.11 23.32 4.26
CA ALA A 230 -0.32 24.10 3.33
C ALA A 230 -0.04 25.52 3.85
N VAL A 231 -0.99 26.15 4.50
CA VAL A 231 -0.79 27.46 5.14
C VAL A 231 0.30 27.40 6.22
N ALA A 232 0.29 26.35 7.04
CA ALA A 232 1.27 26.20 8.12
C ALA A 232 2.66 25.77 7.61
N LEU A 233 2.73 24.86 6.63
CA LEU A 233 3.96 24.22 6.17
C LEU A 233 4.57 24.86 4.92
N ALA A 234 3.93 25.85 4.31
CA ALA A 234 4.38 26.43 3.04
C ALA A 234 5.84 26.90 3.08
N PRO A 235 6.66 26.52 2.07
CA PRO A 235 8.06 26.93 1.99
C PRO A 235 8.24 28.39 1.59
N SER A 236 7.24 29.01 1.01
CA SER A 236 7.29 30.40 0.51
C SER A 236 5.99 31.16 0.80
N VAL A 237 6.08 32.48 0.73
CA VAL A 237 4.93 33.38 0.94
C VAL A 237 3.88 33.18 -0.15
N GLU A 238 4.29 32.92 -1.38
CA GLU A 238 3.42 32.75 -2.54
C GLU A 238 2.52 31.50 -2.38
N ILE A 239 3.11 30.35 -2.01
CA ILE A 239 2.35 29.12 -1.78
C ILE A 239 1.40 29.31 -0.59
N ARG A 240 1.87 29.95 0.49
CA ARG A 240 1.02 30.23 1.66
C ARG A 240 -0.15 31.12 1.31
N SER A 241 0.09 32.22 0.58
CA SER A 241 -0.97 33.17 0.21
C SER A 241 -1.99 32.53 -0.73
N ALA A 242 -1.55 31.71 -1.69
CA ALA A 242 -2.45 30.99 -2.59
C ALA A 242 -3.31 29.96 -1.83
N ALA A 243 -2.70 29.19 -0.91
CA ALA A 243 -3.43 28.24 -0.06
C ALA A 243 -4.41 28.94 0.88
N GLN A 244 -4.01 30.07 1.50
CA GLN A 244 -4.86 30.89 2.37
C GLN A 244 -6.08 31.43 1.63
N ALA A 245 -5.89 32.06 0.46
CA ALA A 245 -6.97 32.63 -0.30
C ALA A 245 -8.04 31.60 -0.71
N LEU A 246 -7.60 30.38 -1.06
CA LEU A 246 -8.51 29.28 -1.37
C LEU A 246 -9.16 28.70 -0.11
N PHE A 247 -8.42 28.57 0.99
CA PHE A 247 -8.94 28.11 2.28
C PHE A 247 -10.08 29.01 2.78
N GLU A 248 -9.88 30.33 2.78
CA GLU A 248 -10.87 31.31 3.23
C GLU A 248 -12.19 31.20 2.47
N LYS A 249 -12.14 30.93 1.16
CA LYS A 249 -13.34 30.68 0.36
C LYS A 249 -14.01 29.36 0.70
N ALA A 250 -13.20 28.31 0.87
CA ALA A 250 -13.70 26.95 1.08
C ALA A 250 -14.38 26.75 2.44
N VAL A 251 -13.90 27.39 3.50
CA VAL A 251 -14.45 27.20 4.85
C VAL A 251 -15.91 27.69 5.00
N ALA A 252 -16.37 28.59 4.15
CA ALA A 252 -17.73 29.15 4.22
C ALA A 252 -18.83 28.08 4.05
N ALA A 253 -18.59 26.99 3.34
CA ALA A 253 -19.56 25.91 3.13
C ALA A 253 -19.68 24.95 4.32
N LEU A 254 -18.67 24.86 5.17
CA LEU A 254 -18.55 23.84 6.23
C LEU A 254 -19.70 23.82 7.25
N PRO A 255 -20.27 24.95 7.71
CA PRO A 255 -21.39 24.93 8.64
C PRO A 255 -22.63 24.18 8.13
N GLY A 256 -22.79 24.10 6.79
CA GLY A 256 -23.90 23.38 6.14
C GLY A 256 -23.72 21.87 6.04
N PHE A 257 -22.54 21.33 6.36
CA PHE A 257 -22.25 19.89 6.20
C PHE A 257 -22.93 19.04 7.25
N SER A 258 -23.18 17.77 6.86
CA SER A 258 -23.84 16.73 7.67
C SER A 258 -22.96 15.53 7.98
N SER A 259 -21.87 15.31 7.23
CA SER A 259 -20.96 14.18 7.41
C SER A 259 -20.02 14.38 8.60
N PRO A 260 -20.03 13.50 9.63
CA PRO A 260 -19.07 13.58 10.74
C PRO A 260 -17.61 13.48 10.29
N ARG A 261 -17.34 12.74 9.21
CA ARG A 261 -15.99 12.62 8.62
C ARG A 261 -15.54 13.91 7.97
N ALA A 262 -16.43 14.57 7.22
CA ALA A 262 -16.15 15.88 6.65
C ALA A 262 -15.83 16.92 7.73
N TRP A 263 -16.58 16.93 8.83
CA TRP A 263 -16.30 17.79 9.98
C TRP A 263 -14.93 17.49 10.58
N ALA A 264 -14.61 16.20 10.77
CA ALA A 264 -13.35 15.77 11.38
C ALA A 264 -12.11 16.18 10.53
N PHE A 265 -12.14 15.95 9.21
CA PHE A 265 -11.07 16.39 8.31
C PHE A 265 -10.96 17.93 8.30
N ALA A 266 -12.09 18.63 8.18
CA ALA A 266 -12.11 20.09 8.20
C ALA A 266 -11.55 20.64 9.52
N LEU A 267 -11.93 20.08 10.68
CA LEU A 267 -11.42 20.50 12.00
C LEU A 267 -9.92 20.42 12.07
N LYS A 268 -9.29 19.36 11.54
CA LYS A 268 -7.82 19.28 11.49
C LYS A 268 -7.22 20.43 10.70
N GLY A 269 -7.78 20.77 9.54
CA GLY A 269 -7.36 21.92 8.74
C GLY A 269 -7.57 23.26 9.43
N LEU A 270 -8.74 23.46 10.06
CA LEU A 270 -9.07 24.70 10.80
C LEU A 270 -8.13 24.92 11.99
N HIS A 271 -7.82 23.89 12.75
CA HIS A 271 -6.87 23.98 13.86
C HIS A 271 -5.46 24.29 13.39
N THR A 272 -5.00 23.66 12.31
CA THR A 272 -3.68 23.91 11.75
C THR A 272 -3.58 25.34 11.18
N TYR A 273 -4.59 25.82 10.46
CA TYR A 273 -4.69 27.21 10.00
C TYR A 273 -4.62 28.19 11.18
N LEU A 274 -5.41 27.96 12.22
CA LEU A 274 -5.46 28.82 13.41
C LEU A 274 -4.18 28.79 14.25
N SER A 275 -3.30 27.80 14.08
CA SER A 275 -1.97 27.82 14.71
C SER A 275 -1.11 28.95 14.14
N TRP A 276 -1.35 29.31 12.88
CA TRP A 276 -0.68 30.41 12.16
C TRP A 276 -1.47 31.73 12.27
N PHE A 277 -2.76 31.71 11.96
CA PHE A 277 -3.65 32.90 12.00
C PHE A 277 -4.57 32.89 13.23
N ARG A 278 -3.97 33.01 14.42
CA ARG A 278 -4.66 32.90 15.71
C ARG A 278 -5.80 33.90 15.90
N GLY A 279 -5.78 35.05 15.17
CA GLY A 279 -6.76 36.12 15.27
C GLY A 279 -8.02 35.93 14.44
N ASP A 280 -8.09 34.95 13.54
CA ASP A 280 -9.22 34.77 12.64
C ASP A 280 -10.49 34.34 13.40
N SER A 281 -11.42 35.29 13.55
CA SER A 281 -12.66 35.08 14.32
C SER A 281 -13.68 34.23 13.57
N GLU A 282 -13.72 34.31 12.24
CA GLU A 282 -14.66 33.54 11.45
C GLU A 282 -14.26 32.06 11.41
N VAL A 283 -12.99 31.76 11.17
CA VAL A 283 -12.48 30.39 11.21
C VAL A 283 -12.65 29.79 12.61
N ARG A 284 -12.45 30.58 13.69
CA ARG A 284 -12.76 30.11 15.05
C ARG A 284 -14.22 29.77 15.24
N ARG A 285 -15.14 30.64 14.76
CA ARG A 285 -16.58 30.39 14.82
C ARG A 285 -16.98 29.10 14.10
N ILE A 286 -16.44 28.86 12.91
CA ILE A 286 -16.70 27.64 12.13
C ILE A 286 -16.16 26.41 12.87
N ARG A 287 -14.93 26.48 13.37
CA ARG A 287 -14.34 25.41 14.21
C ARG A 287 -15.25 25.04 15.40
N ASP A 288 -15.76 26.06 16.11
CA ASP A 288 -16.62 25.85 17.26
C ASP A 288 -17.94 25.15 16.85
N ILE A 289 -18.57 25.58 15.75
CA ILE A 289 -19.76 24.93 15.18
C ILE A 289 -19.50 23.46 14.85
N LEU A 290 -18.40 23.14 14.14
CA LEU A 290 -18.11 21.74 13.76
C LEU A 290 -17.76 20.88 14.98
N THR A 291 -17.09 21.46 15.97
CA THR A 291 -16.80 20.76 17.24
C THR A 291 -18.08 20.42 17.98
N ASP A 292 -19.01 21.37 18.08
CA ASP A 292 -20.31 21.14 18.70
C ASP A 292 -21.10 20.07 17.96
N LYS A 293 -21.16 20.13 16.62
CA LYS A 293 -21.83 19.10 15.80
C LYS A 293 -21.31 17.68 16.04
N ILE A 294 -19.98 17.48 16.09
CA ILE A 294 -19.42 16.15 16.39
C ILE A 294 -19.78 15.70 17.80
N PHE A 295 -19.68 16.60 18.77
CA PHE A 295 -19.96 16.27 20.16
C PHE A 295 -21.44 16.03 20.43
N ASP A 296 -22.33 16.81 19.83
CA ASP A 296 -23.79 16.58 19.88
C ASP A 296 -24.13 15.21 19.31
N LYS A 297 -23.51 14.85 18.16
CA LYS A 297 -23.68 13.52 17.56
C LYS A 297 -23.17 12.40 18.48
N TYR A 298 -22.07 12.62 19.17
CA TYR A 298 -21.58 11.69 20.19
C TYR A 298 -22.59 11.52 21.34
N LEU A 299 -23.14 12.62 21.86
CA LEU A 299 -24.14 12.56 22.94
C LEU A 299 -25.46 11.88 22.55
N GLU A 300 -25.84 11.98 21.26
CA GLU A 300 -27.03 11.29 20.73
C GLU A 300 -26.87 9.78 20.64
N THR A 301 -25.68 9.27 20.33
CA THR A 301 -25.48 7.89 19.92
C THR A 301 -24.69 7.05 20.92
N ALA A 302 -23.73 7.68 21.64
CA ALA A 302 -22.80 6.96 22.50
C ALA A 302 -23.46 6.34 23.73
N THR A 303 -23.02 5.12 24.06
CA THR A 303 -23.35 4.41 25.31
C THR A 303 -22.06 3.90 25.95
N ASP A 304 -22.16 3.24 27.12
CA ASP A 304 -20.96 2.73 27.79
C ASP A 304 -20.25 1.64 27.02
N ASP A 305 -20.98 0.81 26.31
CA ASP A 305 -20.50 -0.30 25.47
C ASP A 305 -20.25 0.11 24.00
N TRP A 306 -20.72 1.29 23.58
CA TRP A 306 -20.58 1.83 22.23
C TRP A 306 -20.28 3.34 22.27
N PRO A 307 -19.07 3.77 22.68
CA PRO A 307 -18.71 5.19 22.82
C PRO A 307 -18.37 5.82 21.46
N TRP A 308 -19.36 5.88 20.57
CA TRP A 308 -19.18 6.28 19.18
C TRP A 308 -20.30 7.18 18.65
N VAL A 309 -20.01 7.95 17.60
CA VAL A 309 -20.90 8.97 17.01
C VAL A 309 -21.95 8.42 16.03
N GLU A 310 -21.84 7.15 15.63
CA GLU A 310 -22.70 6.50 14.64
C GLU A 310 -23.06 5.09 15.09
N ASP A 311 -24.14 4.49 14.55
CA ASP A 311 -24.52 3.08 14.82
C ASP A 311 -23.68 2.07 14.01
N GLN A 312 -22.60 2.52 13.41
CA GLN A 312 -21.70 1.69 12.62
C GLN A 312 -20.29 2.29 12.60
N LEU A 313 -19.26 1.44 12.68
CA LEU A 313 -17.91 1.81 12.24
C LEU A 313 -17.80 1.54 10.76
N ALA A 314 -17.40 2.57 10.01
CA ALA A 314 -17.16 2.49 8.59
C ALA A 314 -15.67 2.82 8.31
N TYR A 315 -15.39 3.82 7.48
CA TYR A 315 -14.02 4.23 7.15
C TYR A 315 -13.59 5.46 7.96
N ALA A 316 -12.28 5.70 8.02
CA ALA A 316 -11.66 6.86 8.65
C ALA A 316 -12.12 7.10 10.12
N ASN A 317 -12.33 6.00 10.86
CA ASN A 317 -12.86 6.09 12.23
C ASN A 317 -11.92 6.85 13.15
N GLY A 318 -10.62 6.60 13.11
CA GLY A 318 -9.62 7.30 13.91
C GLY A 318 -9.65 8.83 13.73
N LYS A 319 -10.05 9.34 12.57
CA LYS A 319 -10.11 10.77 12.28
C LYS A 319 -11.14 11.51 13.13
N ILE A 320 -12.28 10.88 13.43
CA ILE A 320 -13.32 11.46 14.28
C ILE A 320 -12.82 11.56 15.74
N ALA A 321 -12.21 10.50 16.26
CA ALA A 321 -11.60 10.52 17.58
C ALA A 321 -10.50 11.58 17.68
N GLN A 322 -9.63 11.69 16.66
CA GLN A 322 -8.60 12.73 16.55
C GLN A 322 -9.20 14.14 16.64
N ALA A 323 -10.26 14.40 15.87
CA ALA A 323 -10.90 15.72 15.85
C ALA A 323 -11.47 16.12 17.22
N MET A 324 -12.07 15.17 17.95
CA MET A 324 -12.58 15.41 19.31
C MET A 324 -11.44 15.68 20.31
N ILE A 325 -10.36 14.90 20.24
CA ILE A 325 -9.18 15.09 21.10
C ILE A 325 -8.53 16.45 20.85
N LEU A 326 -8.25 16.75 19.58
CA LEU A 326 -7.65 18.01 19.14
C LEU A 326 -8.48 19.23 19.54
N SER A 327 -9.79 19.18 19.27
CA SER A 327 -10.70 20.28 19.59
C SER A 327 -10.85 20.43 21.12
N GLY A 328 -11.02 19.33 21.84
CA GLY A 328 -11.14 19.34 23.30
C GLY A 328 -9.91 19.96 23.98
N ARG A 329 -8.70 19.57 23.53
CA ARG A 329 -7.43 20.12 24.03
C ARG A 329 -7.28 21.60 23.69
N SER A 330 -7.36 21.95 22.42
CA SER A 330 -7.05 23.31 21.95
C SER A 330 -8.08 24.37 22.35
N MET A 331 -9.31 23.96 22.64
CA MET A 331 -10.39 24.85 23.10
C MET A 331 -10.60 24.78 24.63
N GLY A 332 -9.84 23.98 25.37
CA GLY A 332 -10.00 23.81 26.83
C GLY A 332 -11.31 23.12 27.23
N ARG A 333 -11.93 22.33 26.33
CA ARG A 333 -13.18 21.61 26.56
C ARG A 333 -12.90 20.17 27.01
N SER A 334 -12.62 20.01 28.31
CA SER A 334 -12.20 18.72 28.90
C SER A 334 -13.16 17.57 28.65
N HIS A 335 -14.46 17.81 28.62
CA HIS A 335 -15.48 16.78 28.38
C HIS A 335 -15.42 16.23 26.93
N ILE A 336 -15.10 17.07 25.92
CA ILE A 336 -14.90 16.64 24.54
C ILE A 336 -13.59 15.86 24.40
N LEU A 337 -12.52 16.33 25.06
CA LEU A 337 -11.24 15.62 25.11
C LEU A 337 -11.43 14.21 25.69
N GLN A 338 -12.12 14.07 26.82
CA GLN A 338 -12.36 12.76 27.44
C GLN A 338 -13.23 11.85 26.57
N ALA A 339 -14.26 12.38 25.90
CA ALA A 339 -15.06 11.62 24.94
C ALA A 339 -14.21 11.10 23.78
N GLY A 340 -13.34 11.95 23.22
CA GLY A 340 -12.42 11.56 22.14
C GLY A 340 -11.41 10.48 22.56
N LEU A 341 -10.81 10.61 23.75
CA LEU A 341 -9.89 9.61 24.30
C LEU A 341 -10.60 8.28 24.55
N ARG A 342 -11.82 8.30 25.12
CA ARG A 342 -12.63 7.10 25.32
C ARG A 342 -12.99 6.41 24.01
N SER A 343 -13.38 7.17 22.97
CA SER A 343 -13.62 6.64 21.64
C SER A 343 -12.36 5.99 21.04
N LEU A 344 -11.20 6.62 21.20
CA LEU A 344 -9.93 6.10 20.70
C LEU A 344 -9.51 4.81 21.42
N GLU A 345 -9.62 4.75 22.76
CA GLU A 345 -9.31 3.54 23.53
C GLU A 345 -10.19 2.37 23.08
N TRP A 346 -11.49 2.60 22.96
CA TRP A 346 -12.43 1.61 22.45
C TRP A 346 -12.13 1.17 21.01
N LEU A 347 -11.81 2.10 20.11
CA LEU A 347 -11.40 1.77 18.73
C LEU A 347 -10.14 0.88 18.69
N LEU A 348 -9.17 1.14 19.56
CA LEU A 348 -7.96 0.32 19.69
C LEU A 348 -8.28 -1.07 20.22
N GLU A 349 -9.15 -1.18 21.22
CA GLU A 349 -9.57 -2.46 21.78
C GLU A 349 -10.20 -3.36 20.70
N ILE A 350 -11.18 -2.84 19.95
CA ILE A 350 -11.88 -3.63 18.93
C ILE A 350 -11.04 -3.89 17.66
N GLN A 351 -9.98 -3.11 17.43
CA GLN A 351 -9.11 -3.23 16.26
C GLN A 351 -7.74 -3.87 16.61
N THR A 352 -7.59 -4.46 17.77
CA THR A 352 -6.40 -5.23 18.15
C THR A 352 -6.76 -6.70 18.27
N ASP A 353 -6.04 -7.56 17.54
CA ASP A 353 -6.17 -9.02 17.63
C ASP A 353 -5.60 -9.52 18.97
N PRO A 354 -6.10 -10.62 19.56
CA PRO A 354 -5.52 -11.21 20.75
C PRO A 354 -4.01 -11.50 20.70
N LYS A 355 -3.44 -11.60 19.49
CA LYS A 355 -1.99 -11.71 19.26
C LYS A 355 -1.26 -10.37 19.31
N GLY A 356 -1.97 -9.27 19.50
CA GLY A 356 -1.43 -7.92 19.67
C GLY A 356 -1.06 -7.18 18.37
N HIS A 357 -1.58 -7.58 17.21
CA HIS A 357 -1.44 -6.82 15.99
C HIS A 357 -2.71 -6.04 15.63
N PHE A 358 -2.56 -4.99 14.84
CA PHE A 358 -3.67 -4.17 14.38
C PHE A 358 -4.49 -4.87 13.31
N VAL A 359 -5.81 -4.86 13.46
CA VAL A 359 -6.80 -5.41 12.53
C VAL A 359 -7.89 -4.37 12.33
N PRO A 360 -7.76 -3.49 11.33
CA PRO A 360 -8.78 -2.47 11.07
C PRO A 360 -10.11 -3.10 10.72
N VAL A 361 -11.17 -2.30 10.84
CA VAL A 361 -12.50 -2.70 10.38
C VAL A 361 -12.47 -2.86 8.86
N GLY A 362 -12.78 -4.06 8.37
CA GLY A 362 -12.83 -4.35 6.94
C GLY A 362 -14.02 -3.69 6.25
N ASN A 363 -13.86 -3.24 4.99
CA ASN A 363 -14.94 -2.60 4.26
C ASN A 363 -15.96 -3.59 3.68
N ASN A 364 -15.66 -4.89 3.70
CA ASN A 364 -16.60 -5.93 3.29
C ASN A 364 -17.60 -6.26 4.41
N GLY A 365 -18.43 -5.28 4.77
CA GLY A 365 -19.47 -5.41 5.79
C GLY A 365 -19.35 -4.43 6.95
N TRP A 366 -18.23 -3.73 7.12
CA TRP A 366 -17.98 -2.77 8.20
C TRP A 366 -18.17 -3.38 9.62
N TYR A 367 -18.56 -2.58 10.60
CA TYR A 367 -18.95 -3.06 11.93
C TYR A 367 -20.21 -2.34 12.39
N PRO A 368 -21.41 -2.86 12.10
CA PRO A 368 -22.66 -2.33 12.61
C PRO A 368 -22.80 -2.62 14.11
N ARG A 369 -23.42 -1.70 14.86
CA ARG A 369 -23.68 -1.84 16.29
C ARG A 369 -24.49 -3.10 16.57
N GLY A 370 -24.04 -3.93 17.49
CA GLY A 370 -24.65 -5.22 17.80
C GLY A 370 -24.44 -6.32 16.74
N GLY A 371 -23.70 -6.02 15.67
CA GLY A 371 -23.31 -6.99 14.66
C GLY A 371 -21.92 -7.57 14.85
N SER A 372 -21.35 -8.15 13.78
CA SER A 372 -19.98 -8.66 13.75
C SER A 372 -19.07 -7.73 12.96
N LYS A 373 -17.85 -7.52 13.46
CA LYS A 373 -16.81 -6.75 12.76
C LYS A 373 -16.35 -7.51 11.50
N ALA A 374 -16.42 -6.86 10.32
CA ALA A 374 -15.79 -7.37 9.13
C ALA A 374 -14.26 -7.42 9.30
N ARG A 375 -13.65 -8.57 8.99
CA ARG A 375 -12.21 -8.77 9.18
C ARG A 375 -11.40 -8.35 7.97
N PHE A 376 -11.93 -8.54 6.76
CA PHE A 376 -11.21 -8.30 5.52
C PHE A 376 -11.84 -7.21 4.66
N ASP A 377 -11.20 -6.97 3.61
CA ASP A 377 -10.90 -5.81 2.82
C ASP A 377 -10.45 -4.65 3.72
N GLN A 378 -9.31 -4.89 4.43
CA GLN A 378 -8.68 -3.90 5.31
C GLN A 378 -8.00 -2.84 4.45
N GLN A 379 -8.27 -1.57 4.75
CA GLN A 379 -7.78 -0.43 3.97
C GLN A 379 -6.67 0.34 4.68
N PRO A 380 -5.61 0.76 3.96
CA PRO A 380 -4.50 1.56 4.49
C PRO A 380 -4.92 2.84 5.24
N ILE A 381 -6.01 3.48 4.82
CA ILE A 381 -6.51 4.73 5.42
C ILE A 381 -6.88 4.56 6.90
N GLU A 382 -7.33 3.37 7.31
CA GLU A 382 -7.65 3.12 8.71
C GLU A 382 -6.40 3.18 9.59
N ALA A 383 -5.29 2.61 9.13
CA ALA A 383 -4.04 2.65 9.88
C ALA A 383 -3.52 4.09 10.05
N LEU A 384 -3.53 4.93 8.99
CA LEU A 384 -3.13 6.33 9.11
C LEU A 384 -3.98 7.06 10.13
N ASN A 385 -5.32 6.96 10.04
CA ASN A 385 -6.21 7.71 10.92
C ASN A 385 -6.06 7.30 12.39
N MET A 386 -5.79 6.02 12.66
CA MET A 386 -5.49 5.56 14.03
C MET A 386 -4.13 6.07 14.51
N ILE A 387 -3.10 6.10 13.65
CA ILE A 387 -1.80 6.70 13.97
C ILE A 387 -1.97 8.17 14.34
N GLU A 388 -2.63 8.96 13.51
CA GLU A 388 -2.85 10.39 13.76
C GLU A 388 -3.64 10.63 15.06
N ALA A 389 -4.67 9.82 15.34
CA ALA A 389 -5.43 9.92 16.59
C ALA A 389 -4.57 9.57 17.82
N CYS A 390 -3.72 8.55 17.73
CA CYS A 390 -2.79 8.19 18.80
C CYS A 390 -1.74 9.29 19.04
N LEU A 391 -1.21 9.92 17.99
CA LEU A 391 -0.27 11.04 18.13
C LEU A 391 -0.93 12.25 18.78
N GLU A 392 -2.17 12.57 18.41
CA GLU A 392 -2.94 13.64 19.03
C GLU A 392 -3.26 13.36 20.51
N ALA A 393 -3.54 12.09 20.86
CA ALA A 393 -3.74 11.65 22.24
C ALA A 393 -2.44 11.76 23.06
N PHE A 394 -1.28 11.41 22.45
CA PHE A 394 0.03 11.61 23.07
C PHE A 394 0.31 13.09 23.34
N GLU A 395 0.11 13.97 22.37
CA GLU A 395 0.26 15.42 22.56
C GLU A 395 -0.68 16.01 23.62
N SER A 396 -1.81 15.34 23.89
CA SER A 396 -2.83 15.80 24.83
C SER A 396 -2.62 15.28 26.26
N THR A 397 -1.95 14.13 26.43
CA THR A 397 -1.84 13.41 27.70
C THR A 397 -0.42 13.12 28.15
N GLU A 398 0.56 13.26 27.25
CA GLU A 398 1.98 12.87 27.41
C GLU A 398 2.19 11.37 27.75
N ASP A 399 1.13 10.55 27.67
CA ASP A 399 1.19 9.12 27.95
C ASP A 399 1.80 8.36 26.76
N ARG A 400 2.98 7.78 26.97
CA ARG A 400 3.74 7.03 25.94
C ARG A 400 3.02 5.78 25.42
N LYS A 401 1.97 5.30 26.08
CA LYS A 401 1.14 4.18 25.55
C LYS A 401 0.62 4.48 24.15
N TRP A 402 0.30 5.74 23.86
CA TRP A 402 -0.21 6.16 22.56
C TRP A 402 0.82 6.04 21.45
N ILE A 403 2.09 6.27 21.75
CA ILE A 403 3.19 6.04 20.80
C ILE A 403 3.27 4.55 20.44
N SER A 404 3.15 3.66 21.44
CA SER A 404 3.17 2.22 21.22
C SER A 404 1.97 1.76 20.36
N HIS A 405 0.80 2.33 20.58
CA HIS A 405 -0.38 2.06 19.75
C HIS A 405 -0.21 2.57 18.30
N ALA A 406 0.31 3.78 18.11
CA ALA A 406 0.62 4.32 16.79
C ALA A 406 1.61 3.42 16.04
N GLN A 407 2.63 2.92 16.73
CA GLN A 407 3.61 1.99 16.17
C GLN A 407 2.98 0.66 15.78
N THR A 408 2.10 0.09 16.61
CA THR A 408 1.35 -1.13 16.30
C THR A 408 0.48 -0.96 15.06
N CYS A 409 -0.21 0.17 14.91
CA CYS A 409 -0.99 0.48 13.70
C CYS A 409 -0.09 0.61 12.47
N PHE A 410 1.10 1.21 12.60
CA PHE A 410 2.05 1.35 11.51
C PHE A 410 2.66 0.01 11.07
N GLU A 411 2.95 -0.88 11.98
CA GLU A 411 3.50 -2.20 11.70
C GLU A 411 2.60 -3.06 10.80
N TRP A 412 1.31 -2.73 10.72
CA TRP A 412 0.37 -3.34 9.77
C TRP A 412 0.83 -3.20 8.32
N PHE A 413 1.37 -2.03 7.92
CA PHE A 413 1.94 -1.82 6.58
C PHE A 413 3.14 -2.72 6.30
N LEU A 414 3.92 -3.03 7.34
CA LEU A 414 5.16 -3.80 7.24
C LEU A 414 4.96 -5.31 7.35
N GLY A 415 3.70 -5.76 7.51
CA GLY A 415 3.36 -7.19 7.56
C GLY A 415 3.00 -7.72 8.94
N ARG A 416 2.96 -6.92 10.00
CA ARG A 416 2.36 -7.34 11.27
C ARG A 416 0.84 -7.20 11.20
N ASN A 417 0.24 -8.04 10.38
CA ASN A 417 -1.18 -8.09 10.06
C ASN A 417 -1.66 -9.54 10.00
N ASP A 418 -2.92 -9.75 9.68
CA ASP A 418 -3.56 -11.07 9.66
C ASP A 418 -2.87 -12.12 8.78
N LEU A 419 -2.21 -11.69 7.71
CA LEU A 419 -1.59 -12.61 6.74
C LEU A 419 -0.06 -12.64 6.82
N ASN A 420 0.56 -11.83 7.68
CA ASN A 420 2.01 -11.62 7.76
C ASN A 420 2.64 -11.21 6.41
N LEU A 421 1.94 -10.38 5.64
CA LEU A 421 2.36 -9.90 4.34
C LEU A 421 2.53 -8.37 4.34
N SER A 422 3.69 -7.90 3.87
CA SER A 422 3.95 -6.46 3.73
C SER A 422 3.11 -5.85 2.62
N LEU A 423 2.50 -4.70 2.91
CA LEU A 423 1.82 -3.87 1.92
C LEU A 423 2.75 -2.78 1.38
N TYR A 424 3.79 -2.41 2.12
CA TYR A 424 4.75 -1.37 1.75
C TYR A 424 5.81 -1.88 0.78
N ASP A 425 6.01 -1.19 -0.35
CA ASP A 425 7.11 -1.45 -1.27
C ASP A 425 8.35 -0.65 -0.88
N HIS A 426 9.31 -1.32 -0.24
CA HIS A 426 10.59 -0.73 0.20
C HIS A 426 11.45 -0.17 -0.94
N ARG A 427 11.17 -0.52 -2.20
CA ARG A 427 11.95 -0.03 -3.35
C ARG A 427 11.51 1.35 -3.80
N THR A 428 10.19 1.60 -3.81
CA THR A 428 9.61 2.80 -4.42
C THR A 428 8.85 3.69 -3.44
N GLY A 429 8.54 3.19 -2.23
CA GLY A 429 7.68 3.88 -1.29
C GLY A 429 6.19 3.76 -1.60
N GLY A 430 5.81 2.93 -2.59
CA GLY A 430 4.41 2.63 -2.87
C GLY A 430 3.78 1.71 -1.82
N CYS A 431 2.46 1.65 -1.78
CA CYS A 431 1.70 0.80 -0.88
C CYS A 431 0.57 0.09 -1.62
N CYS A 432 0.38 -1.19 -1.35
CA CYS A 432 -0.76 -1.99 -1.84
C CYS A 432 -2.10 -1.41 -1.38
N ASP A 433 -3.14 -1.49 -2.23
CA ASP A 433 -4.44 -0.85 -2.01
C ASP A 433 -5.26 -1.43 -0.85
N GLY A 434 -4.87 -2.56 -0.30
CA GLY A 434 -5.50 -3.15 0.87
C GLY A 434 -5.09 -4.58 1.12
N LEU A 435 -5.58 -5.14 2.24
CA LEU A 435 -5.39 -6.53 2.62
C LEU A 435 -6.71 -7.28 2.51
N GLN A 436 -6.78 -8.20 1.54
CA GLN A 436 -7.90 -9.09 1.29
C GLN A 436 -7.67 -10.44 1.97
N ALA A 437 -8.69 -11.30 2.01
CA ALA A 437 -8.61 -12.60 2.68
C ALA A 437 -7.55 -13.55 2.08
N ASP A 438 -7.26 -13.39 0.79
CA ASP A 438 -6.34 -14.21 0.00
C ASP A 438 -4.98 -13.53 -0.26
N GLY A 439 -4.79 -12.29 0.20
CA GLY A 439 -3.53 -11.56 0.06
C GLY A 439 -3.68 -10.06 -0.11
N PRO A 440 -2.58 -9.32 -0.26
CA PRO A 440 -2.62 -7.89 -0.57
C PRO A 440 -3.15 -7.64 -1.98
N ASN A 441 -4.00 -6.63 -2.13
CA ASN A 441 -4.30 -6.07 -3.44
C ASN A 441 -3.04 -5.40 -3.98
N GLN A 442 -2.43 -6.00 -5.00
CA GLN A 442 -1.10 -5.64 -5.51
C GLN A 442 -1.06 -4.27 -6.23
N ASN A 443 -2.20 -3.64 -6.49
CA ASN A 443 -2.23 -2.30 -7.04
C ASN A 443 -1.74 -1.30 -5.98
N GLN A 444 -1.01 -0.29 -6.43
CA GLN A 444 -0.44 0.76 -5.59
C GLN A 444 -1.04 2.10 -6.01
N GLY A 445 -2.28 2.34 -5.65
CA GLY A 445 -3.01 3.58 -5.94
C GLY A 445 -2.50 4.78 -5.14
N ALA A 446 -3.04 5.96 -5.45
CA ALA A 446 -2.66 7.19 -4.78
C ALA A 446 -3.04 7.17 -3.30
N GLU A 447 -4.27 6.85 -2.94
CA GLU A 447 -4.71 6.86 -1.55
C GLU A 447 -3.80 5.99 -0.67
N SER A 448 -3.62 4.72 -1.03
CA SER A 448 -2.81 3.76 -0.26
C SER A 448 -1.37 4.21 -0.09
N THR A 449 -0.78 4.71 -1.18
CA THR A 449 0.60 5.21 -1.18
C THR A 449 0.74 6.46 -0.31
N LEU A 450 -0.20 7.42 -0.43
CA LEU A 450 -0.18 8.67 0.32
C LEU A 450 -0.40 8.46 1.81
N VAL A 451 -1.34 7.59 2.20
CA VAL A 451 -1.59 7.34 3.62
C VAL A 451 -0.45 6.57 4.29
N CYS A 452 0.22 5.67 3.57
CA CYS A 452 1.43 5.02 4.05
C CYS A 452 2.58 6.02 4.19
N LEU A 453 2.80 6.88 3.20
CA LEU A 453 3.82 7.93 3.24
C LEU A 453 3.56 8.92 4.38
N LEU A 454 2.34 9.40 4.56
CA LEU A 454 1.96 10.28 5.67
C LEU A 454 2.20 9.62 7.02
N SER A 455 1.90 8.33 7.16
CA SER A 455 2.19 7.56 8.38
C SER A 455 3.69 7.56 8.71
N ILE A 456 4.54 7.33 7.71
CA ILE A 456 6.00 7.39 7.85
C ILE A 456 6.44 8.80 8.26
N LEU A 457 5.94 9.84 7.59
CA LEU A 457 6.31 11.24 7.85
C LEU A 457 5.91 11.69 9.27
N TYR A 458 4.71 11.36 9.72
CA TYR A 458 4.26 11.67 11.08
C TYR A 458 5.12 10.99 12.14
N LEU A 459 5.47 9.72 11.96
CA LEU A 459 6.31 9.00 12.91
C LEU A 459 7.76 9.52 12.92
N HIS A 460 8.33 9.92 11.79
CA HIS A 460 9.64 10.57 11.74
C HIS A 460 9.62 11.93 12.43
N ARG A 461 8.56 12.72 12.23
CA ARG A 461 8.40 14.02 12.91
C ARG A 461 8.32 13.84 14.41
N LEU A 462 7.51 12.90 14.90
CA LEU A 462 7.43 12.57 16.32
C LEU A 462 8.80 12.17 16.88
N ARG A 463 9.53 11.27 16.18
CA ARG A 463 10.87 10.84 16.60
C ARG A 463 11.84 12.02 16.72
N SER A 464 11.80 12.93 15.76
CA SER A 464 12.65 14.14 15.79
C SER A 464 12.30 15.06 16.97
N GLN A 465 11.00 15.22 17.28
CA GLN A 465 10.53 16.01 18.43
C GLN A 465 10.98 15.40 19.75
N ILE A 466 10.85 14.08 19.93
CA ILE A 466 11.30 13.38 21.15
C ILE A 466 12.81 13.52 21.32
N LEU A 467 13.62 13.27 20.28
CA LEU A 467 15.07 13.41 20.34
C LEU A 467 15.50 14.85 20.67
N SER A 468 14.79 15.85 20.15
CA SER A 468 15.06 17.25 20.45
C SER A 468 14.73 17.59 21.91
N ALA A 469 13.62 17.09 22.45
CA ALA A 469 13.22 17.29 23.83
C ALA A 469 14.14 16.58 24.82
N GLU A 470 14.62 15.38 24.50
CA GLU A 470 15.66 14.66 25.28
C GLU A 470 17.00 15.41 25.28
N ALA A 471 17.41 15.99 24.13
CA ALA A 471 18.65 16.76 24.02
C ALA A 471 18.61 18.08 24.82
N VAL A 472 17.42 18.66 25.03
CA VAL A 472 17.20 19.87 25.85
C VAL A 472 17.02 19.54 27.33
N GLY A 473 16.92 18.25 27.70
CA GLY A 473 16.75 17.79 29.08
C GLY A 473 15.33 17.93 29.63
N GLU A 474 14.35 18.19 28.78
CA GLU A 474 12.92 18.29 29.14
C GLU A 474 12.28 16.92 29.37
N ILE A 475 12.85 15.83 28.80
CA ILE A 475 12.39 14.45 29.00
C ILE A 475 13.59 13.61 29.46
N LYS A 476 13.51 12.98 30.63
CA LYS A 476 14.54 12.05 31.13
C LYS A 476 14.48 10.72 30.36
N ASN A 477 15.62 10.25 29.89
CA ASN A 477 15.74 8.94 29.25
C ASN A 477 15.45 7.82 30.28
N PRO A 478 14.54 6.88 30.05
CA PRO A 478 14.23 5.80 31.00
C PRO A 478 15.43 4.90 31.34
N GLU A 479 16.45 4.83 30.48
CA GLU A 479 17.66 4.04 30.75
C GLU A 479 18.59 4.66 31.80
N GLU A 480 18.53 5.97 32.05
CA GLU A 480 19.33 6.62 33.09
C GLU A 480 18.73 6.50 34.51
N VAL A 481 17.42 6.20 34.62
CA VAL A 481 16.74 6.06 35.93
C VAL A 481 17.09 4.73 36.60
N VAL A 482 17.53 3.73 35.85
CA VAL A 482 17.94 2.41 36.41
C VAL A 482 19.39 2.39 36.91
N ALA A 483 20.23 3.36 36.50
CA ALA A 483 21.62 3.40 36.89
C ALA A 483 21.93 4.10 38.22
N HIS A 484 20.95 4.77 38.84
CA HIS A 484 21.13 5.49 40.13
C HIS A 484 20.36 4.91 41.31
N GLY A 485 19.87 3.69 41.17
CA GLY A 485 19.12 2.94 42.23
C GLY A 485 19.83 1.64 42.63
N GLN A 486 21.17 1.69 42.86
CA GLN A 486 21.85 0.62 43.60
C GLN A 486 22.60 1.24 44.79
#